data_12cee7ff4db1c8a778cdcf78a7d9c31e
#
_entry.id   12cee7ff4db1c8a778cdcf78a7d9c31e
#
_cell.length_a   1.000
_cell.length_b   1.000
_cell.length_c   1.000
_cell.angle_alpha   90.00
_cell.angle_beta   90.00
_cell.angle_gamma   90.00
#
_symmetry.space_group_name_H-M   'P 1'
#
loop_
_entity.id
_entity.type
_entity.pdbx_description
1 polymer ?
#
loop_
_entity_poly.entity_id
_entity_poly.type
_entity_poly.pdbx_seq_one_letter_code
_entity_poly.pdbx_strand_id
1 'polypeptide(L)'
;MKNVRKKSENIRWKLWILSAGIALLLMAGGVRIHKLKEEKYELQNRLEREVQQNIAKEVLRFHVIANSDTKEDQRLKMQVKTELLEYMNEFLKESDGLEETKETVLGHLTEIKQTAKKIVEESGYEYRVEAKMEKCEFPEKVYGNCTFPKGEYETLTVTIGDGKGHNWWCVLYPSLCFINDSYGVVADEKIEELKKVLTEEEFISIWNDPKERKKVRISWKWF
;
A
#
# COMPACT_ATOMS: atom_id res chain seq x y z
N MET A 1 55.11 -25.90 50.54
CA MET A 1 54.66 -24.71 49.74
C MET A 1 54.57 -24.98 48.25
N LYS A 2 55.39 -25.77 47.56
CA LYS A 2 55.29 -26.03 46.10
C LYS A 2 54.00 -26.75 45.65
N ASN A 3 53.41 -27.65 46.43
CA ASN A 3 52.22 -28.41 46.09
C ASN A 3 50.90 -27.53 46.05
N VAL A 4 50.80 -26.54 46.93
CA VAL A 4 49.63 -25.63 47.00
C VAL A 4 49.58 -24.70 45.77
N ARG A 5 50.78 -24.23 45.34
CA ARG A 5 50.92 -23.36 44.16
C ARG A 5 50.53 -24.08 42.86
N LYS A 6 50.94 -25.31 42.68
CA LYS A 6 50.62 -26.16 41.53
C LYS A 6 49.09 -26.49 41.45
N LYS A 7 48.46 -26.67 42.63
CA LYS A 7 46.98 -26.89 42.70
C LYS A 7 46.17 -25.65 42.36
N SER A 8 46.64 -24.47 42.78
CA SER A 8 45.94 -23.18 42.43
C SER A 8 46.09 -22.84 40.96
N GLU A 9 47.20 -23.08 40.30
CA GLU A 9 47.45 -22.92 38.89
C GLU A 9 46.52 -23.81 38.04
N ASN A 10 46.30 -25.05 38.47
CA ASN A 10 45.45 -26.03 37.79
C ASN A 10 43.97 -25.67 37.91
N ILE A 11 43.52 -25.01 38.98
CA ILE A 11 42.16 -24.51 39.16
C ILE A 11 41.94 -23.29 38.27
N ARG A 12 42.90 -22.37 38.24
CA ARG A 12 42.82 -21.17 37.39
C ARG A 12 42.74 -21.53 35.91
N TRP A 13 43.53 -22.47 35.42
CA TRP A 13 43.49 -22.97 34.05
C TRP A 13 42.11 -23.57 33.68
N LYS A 14 41.54 -24.39 34.57
CA LYS A 14 40.22 -24.99 34.37
C LYS A 14 39.12 -23.92 34.29
N LEU A 15 39.19 -22.88 35.12
CA LEU A 15 38.26 -21.74 35.07
C LEU A 15 38.39 -20.96 33.76
N TRP A 16 39.61 -20.78 33.25
CA TRP A 16 39.83 -20.13 31.95
C TRP A 16 39.23 -20.93 30.78
N ILE A 17 39.38 -22.23 30.75
CA ILE A 17 38.77 -23.11 29.73
C ILE A 17 37.25 -23.01 29.82
N LEU A 18 36.67 -23.05 31.01
CA LEU A 18 35.24 -22.96 31.22
C LEU A 18 34.69 -21.61 30.73
N SER A 19 35.36 -20.52 31.08
CA SER A 19 34.96 -19.18 30.66
C SER A 19 35.07 -18.99 29.13
N ALA A 20 36.11 -19.50 28.50
CA ALA A 20 36.30 -19.51 27.07
C ALA A 20 35.19 -20.32 26.35
N GLY A 21 34.83 -21.49 26.91
CA GLY A 21 33.72 -22.30 26.40
C GLY A 21 32.37 -21.60 26.48
N ILE A 22 32.08 -20.93 27.61
CA ILE A 22 30.85 -20.12 27.76
C ILE A 22 30.84 -18.97 26.77
N ALA A 23 31.95 -18.24 26.60
CA ALA A 23 32.04 -17.15 25.64
C ALA A 23 31.80 -17.63 24.21
N LEU A 24 32.34 -18.78 23.80
CA LEU A 24 32.10 -19.38 22.49
C LEU A 24 30.62 -19.75 22.29
N LEU A 25 29.99 -20.33 23.31
CA LEU A 25 28.55 -20.66 23.24
C LEU A 25 27.68 -19.42 23.15
N LEU A 26 28.02 -18.35 23.88
CA LEU A 26 27.31 -17.07 23.79
C LEU A 26 27.45 -16.41 22.40
N MET A 27 28.68 -16.46 21.84
CA MET A 27 28.92 -15.96 20.48
C MET A 27 28.14 -16.77 19.43
N ALA A 28 28.20 -18.10 19.50
CA ALA A 28 27.46 -18.98 18.60
C ALA A 28 25.92 -18.75 18.71
N GLY A 29 25.44 -18.60 19.96
CA GLY A 29 24.03 -18.24 20.22
C GLY A 29 23.65 -16.89 19.63
N GLY A 30 24.51 -15.87 19.79
CA GLY A 30 24.31 -14.54 19.22
C GLY A 30 24.23 -14.58 17.70
N VAL A 31 25.13 -15.27 17.01
CA VAL A 31 25.11 -15.44 15.56
C VAL A 31 23.82 -16.13 15.09
N ARG A 32 23.41 -17.19 15.82
CA ARG A 32 22.17 -17.91 15.47
C ARG A 32 20.93 -17.06 15.64
N ILE A 33 20.86 -16.27 16.72
CA ILE A 33 19.75 -15.33 16.95
C ILE A 33 19.71 -14.27 15.87
N HIS A 34 20.86 -13.73 15.46
CA HIS A 34 20.94 -12.74 14.37
C HIS A 34 20.41 -13.34 13.06
N LYS A 35 20.86 -14.53 12.69
CA LYS A 35 20.39 -15.21 11.48
C LYS A 35 18.88 -15.48 11.50
N LEU A 36 18.34 -15.94 12.63
CA LEU A 36 16.89 -16.15 12.77
C LEU A 36 16.08 -14.85 12.66
N LYS A 37 16.62 -13.72 13.12
CA LYS A 37 15.99 -12.41 12.94
C LYS A 37 15.99 -11.97 11.48
N GLU A 38 17.08 -12.19 10.76
CA GLU A 38 17.18 -11.91 9.32
C GLU A 38 16.19 -12.77 8.52
N GLU A 39 16.16 -14.07 8.75
CA GLU A 39 15.23 -14.99 8.10
C GLU A 39 13.76 -14.60 8.37
N LYS A 40 13.45 -14.23 9.61
CA LYS A 40 12.10 -13.72 9.97
C LYS A 40 11.77 -12.44 9.22
N TYR A 41 12.69 -11.49 9.14
CA TYR A 41 12.51 -10.23 8.45
C TYR A 41 12.29 -10.43 6.94
N GLU A 42 13.08 -11.30 6.31
CA GLU A 42 12.91 -11.64 4.90
C GLU A 42 11.58 -12.33 4.62
N LEU A 43 11.14 -13.24 5.51
CA LEU A 43 9.85 -13.91 5.39
C LEU A 43 8.72 -12.91 5.51
N GLN A 44 8.78 -12.00 6.49
CA GLN A 44 7.79 -10.94 6.67
C GLN A 44 7.69 -10.04 5.43
N ASN A 45 8.82 -9.59 4.88
CA ASN A 45 8.85 -8.79 3.66
C ASN A 45 8.31 -9.53 2.42
N ARG A 46 8.47 -10.86 2.37
CA ARG A 46 7.87 -11.67 1.30
C ARG A 46 6.35 -11.72 1.42
N LEU A 47 5.85 -11.98 2.64
CA LEU A 47 4.40 -12.00 2.89
C LEU A 47 3.74 -10.65 2.61
N GLU A 48 4.36 -9.55 3.04
CA GLU A 48 3.84 -8.21 2.76
C GLU A 48 3.77 -7.90 1.26
N ARG A 49 4.79 -8.33 0.49
CA ARG A 49 4.78 -8.21 -0.98
C ARG A 49 3.72 -9.08 -1.64
N GLU A 50 3.55 -10.30 -1.17
CA GLU A 50 2.54 -11.22 -1.70
C GLU A 50 1.13 -10.68 -1.46
N VAL A 51 0.83 -10.24 -0.25
CA VAL A 51 -0.44 -9.59 0.08
C VAL A 51 -0.67 -8.34 -0.79
N GLN A 52 0.35 -7.48 -0.95
CA GLN A 52 0.24 -6.30 -1.81
C GLN A 52 -0.05 -6.68 -3.27
N GLN A 53 0.65 -7.67 -3.81
CA GLN A 53 0.45 -8.13 -5.18
C GLN A 53 -0.93 -8.75 -5.39
N ASN A 54 -1.47 -9.42 -4.40
CA ASN A 54 -2.81 -9.97 -4.47
C ASN A 54 -3.86 -8.86 -4.43
N ILE A 55 -3.77 -7.93 -3.48
CA ILE A 55 -4.65 -6.74 -3.44
C ILE A 55 -4.59 -5.98 -4.77
N ALA A 56 -3.40 -5.84 -5.37
CA ALA A 56 -3.23 -5.13 -6.63
C ALA A 56 -3.95 -5.79 -7.82
N LYS A 57 -4.26 -7.10 -7.75
CA LYS A 57 -5.04 -7.80 -8.77
C LYS A 57 -6.55 -7.61 -8.63
N GLU A 58 -6.99 -7.21 -7.45
CA GLU A 58 -8.41 -7.06 -7.12
C GLU A 58 -8.89 -5.60 -7.18
N VAL A 59 -7.99 -4.65 -7.47
CA VAL A 59 -8.33 -3.22 -7.46
C VAL A 59 -7.87 -2.52 -8.74
N LEU A 60 -8.66 -1.54 -9.17
CA LEU A 60 -8.24 -0.55 -10.16
C LEU A 60 -7.97 0.77 -9.45
N ARG A 61 -6.79 1.35 -9.70
CA ARG A 61 -6.42 2.64 -9.13
C ARG A 61 -6.73 3.78 -10.11
N PHE A 62 -6.80 4.98 -9.55
CA PHE A 62 -6.94 6.21 -10.33
C PHE A 62 -6.05 7.30 -9.74
N HIS A 63 -5.32 8.01 -10.58
CA HIS A 63 -4.64 9.21 -10.14
C HIS A 63 -4.66 10.33 -11.19
N VAL A 64 -4.62 11.56 -10.69
CA VAL A 64 -4.49 12.76 -11.51
C VAL A 64 -3.20 13.47 -11.13
N ILE A 65 -2.37 13.77 -12.12
CA ILE A 65 -1.07 14.41 -11.95
C ILE A 65 -1.19 15.87 -12.40
N ALA A 66 -0.85 16.80 -11.52
CA ALA A 66 -0.87 18.22 -11.84
C ALA A 66 0.33 18.61 -12.74
N ASN A 67 0.18 19.69 -13.51
CA ASN A 67 1.28 20.26 -14.29
C ASN A 67 2.46 20.64 -13.40
N SER A 68 2.21 21.32 -12.28
CA SER A 68 3.23 21.72 -11.30
C SER A 68 2.66 21.76 -9.88
N ASP A 69 3.49 22.20 -8.91
CA ASP A 69 3.08 22.37 -7.50
C ASP A 69 2.58 23.78 -7.17
N THR A 70 2.34 24.63 -8.16
CA THR A 70 1.69 25.92 -7.92
C THR A 70 0.28 25.73 -7.39
N LYS A 71 -0.22 26.68 -6.63
CA LYS A 71 -1.58 26.63 -6.06
C LYS A 71 -2.64 26.54 -7.15
N GLU A 72 -2.40 27.19 -8.27
CA GLU A 72 -3.27 27.23 -9.45
C GLU A 72 -3.36 25.85 -10.09
N ASP A 73 -2.22 25.20 -10.36
CA ASP A 73 -2.16 23.86 -10.96
C ASP A 73 -2.73 22.78 -10.02
N GLN A 74 -2.49 22.91 -8.71
CA GLN A 74 -3.08 21.99 -7.74
C GLN A 74 -4.60 22.17 -7.63
N ARG A 75 -5.13 23.40 -7.77
CA ARG A 75 -6.57 23.67 -7.82
C ARG A 75 -7.18 23.11 -9.08
N LEU A 76 -6.55 23.35 -10.25
CA LEU A 76 -6.98 22.80 -11.53
C LEU A 76 -7.05 21.26 -11.49
N LYS A 77 -6.03 20.60 -10.93
CA LYS A 77 -6.04 19.15 -10.73
C LYS A 77 -7.24 18.68 -9.91
N MET A 78 -7.57 19.38 -8.83
CA MET A 78 -8.72 19.01 -8.00
C MET A 78 -10.07 19.22 -8.72
N GLN A 79 -10.17 20.23 -9.56
CA GLN A 79 -11.33 20.45 -10.41
C GLN A 79 -11.46 19.32 -11.45
N VAL A 80 -10.40 19.05 -12.22
CA VAL A 80 -10.36 17.94 -13.19
C VAL A 80 -10.73 16.61 -12.53
N LYS A 81 -10.15 16.32 -11.35
CA LYS A 81 -10.48 15.13 -10.56
C LYS A 81 -11.97 15.04 -10.25
N THR A 82 -12.57 16.12 -9.76
CA THR A 82 -13.99 16.13 -9.33
C THR A 82 -14.91 15.90 -10.50
N GLU A 83 -14.75 16.66 -11.56
CA GLU A 83 -15.61 16.58 -12.74
C GLU A 83 -15.44 15.26 -13.50
N LEU A 84 -14.20 14.70 -13.55
CA LEU A 84 -13.99 13.37 -14.12
C LEU A 84 -14.63 12.27 -13.29
N LEU A 85 -14.60 12.34 -11.96
CA LEU A 85 -15.29 11.36 -11.12
C LEU A 85 -16.80 11.41 -11.36
N GLU A 86 -17.40 12.58 -11.43
CA GLU A 86 -18.82 12.73 -11.72
C GLU A 86 -19.16 12.13 -13.10
N TYR A 87 -18.39 12.45 -14.14
CA TYR A 87 -18.55 11.89 -15.47
C TYR A 87 -18.40 10.35 -15.48
N MET A 88 -17.35 9.82 -14.87
CA MET A 88 -17.11 8.38 -14.85
C MET A 88 -18.15 7.62 -14.03
N ASN A 89 -18.71 8.23 -13.00
CA ASN A 89 -19.75 7.60 -12.20
C ASN A 89 -21.02 7.27 -12.99
N GLU A 90 -21.32 8.00 -14.08
CA GLU A 90 -22.48 7.75 -14.92
C GLU A 90 -22.48 6.34 -15.53
N PHE A 91 -21.30 5.84 -15.92
CA PHE A 91 -21.16 4.54 -16.58
C PHE A 91 -20.50 3.47 -15.70
N LEU A 92 -19.69 3.84 -14.68
CA LEU A 92 -19.05 2.87 -13.80
C LEU A 92 -19.99 2.28 -12.76
N LYS A 93 -21.05 2.96 -12.37
CA LYS A 93 -22.04 2.44 -11.41
C LYS A 93 -22.75 1.16 -11.87
N GLU A 94 -22.75 0.89 -13.18
CA GLU A 94 -23.38 -0.30 -13.78
C GLU A 94 -22.41 -1.46 -13.94
N SER A 95 -21.09 -1.25 -13.72
CA SER A 95 -20.07 -2.29 -13.86
C SER A 95 -20.11 -3.26 -12.68
N ASP A 96 -20.20 -4.55 -12.98
CA ASP A 96 -20.19 -5.64 -11.99
C ASP A 96 -18.85 -6.37 -12.00
N GLY A 97 -17.90 -5.83 -11.25
CA GLY A 97 -16.58 -6.43 -11.08
C GLY A 97 -15.42 -5.66 -11.72
N LEU A 98 -14.21 -6.10 -11.38
CA LEU A 98 -12.97 -5.42 -11.77
C LEU A 98 -12.75 -5.42 -13.29
N GLU A 99 -12.92 -6.56 -13.93
CA GLU A 99 -12.61 -6.69 -15.37
C GLU A 99 -13.59 -5.87 -16.22
N GLU A 100 -14.88 -5.92 -15.90
CA GLU A 100 -15.87 -5.08 -16.55
C GLU A 100 -15.60 -3.58 -16.35
N THR A 101 -15.19 -3.20 -15.12
CA THR A 101 -14.77 -1.81 -14.84
C THR A 101 -13.57 -1.40 -15.70
N LYS A 102 -12.58 -2.27 -15.86
CA LYS A 102 -11.41 -2.01 -16.72
C LYS A 102 -11.79 -1.87 -18.19
N GLU A 103 -12.60 -2.79 -18.70
CA GLU A 103 -13.09 -2.75 -20.08
C GLU A 103 -13.91 -1.48 -20.34
N THR A 104 -14.78 -1.10 -19.42
CA THR A 104 -15.59 0.12 -19.49
C THR A 104 -14.71 1.37 -19.51
N VAL A 105 -13.71 1.44 -18.62
CA VAL A 105 -12.74 2.56 -18.61
C VAL A 105 -11.94 2.61 -19.91
N LEU A 106 -11.47 1.48 -20.42
CA LEU A 106 -10.74 1.41 -21.69
C LEU A 106 -11.60 1.85 -22.87
N GLY A 107 -12.87 1.44 -22.90
CA GLY A 107 -13.83 1.84 -23.93
C GLY A 107 -14.10 3.36 -23.94
N HIS A 108 -14.05 4.01 -22.76
CA HIS A 108 -14.28 5.44 -22.60
C HIS A 108 -13.01 6.28 -22.47
N LEU A 109 -11.83 5.69 -22.71
CA LEU A 109 -10.55 6.38 -22.46
C LEU A 109 -10.38 7.65 -23.28
N THR A 110 -10.89 7.66 -24.50
CA THR A 110 -10.87 8.84 -25.38
C THR A 110 -11.77 9.95 -24.84
N GLU A 111 -12.96 9.61 -24.41
CA GLU A 111 -13.94 10.54 -23.83
C GLU A 111 -13.46 11.08 -22.48
N ILE A 112 -12.88 10.26 -21.63
CA ILE A 112 -12.23 10.66 -20.37
C ILE A 112 -11.14 11.71 -20.64
N LYS A 113 -10.28 11.47 -21.63
CA LYS A 113 -9.24 12.42 -22.05
C LYS A 113 -9.83 13.73 -22.56
N GLN A 114 -10.86 13.64 -23.41
CA GLN A 114 -11.53 14.83 -23.99
C GLN A 114 -12.24 15.65 -22.90
N THR A 115 -12.93 14.99 -21.98
CA THR A 115 -13.59 15.64 -20.84
C THR A 115 -12.56 16.36 -19.95
N ALA A 116 -11.47 15.69 -19.59
CA ALA A 116 -10.39 16.32 -18.82
C ALA A 116 -9.77 17.51 -19.55
N LYS A 117 -9.57 17.40 -20.87
CA LYS A 117 -9.03 18.49 -21.68
C LYS A 117 -9.99 19.69 -21.73
N LYS A 118 -11.29 19.44 -21.92
CA LYS A 118 -12.32 20.47 -21.90
C LYS A 118 -12.33 21.24 -20.58
N ILE A 119 -12.27 20.54 -19.45
CA ILE A 119 -12.22 21.16 -18.12
C ILE A 119 -10.99 22.09 -17.98
N VAL A 120 -9.83 21.63 -18.47
CA VAL A 120 -8.59 22.42 -18.46
C VAL A 120 -8.74 23.69 -19.30
N GLU A 121 -9.31 23.59 -20.51
CA GLU A 121 -9.54 24.73 -21.42
C GLU A 121 -10.58 25.72 -20.85
N GLU A 122 -11.70 25.22 -20.31
CA GLU A 122 -12.74 26.05 -19.66
C GLU A 122 -12.22 26.76 -18.40
N SER A 123 -11.19 26.19 -17.75
CA SER A 123 -10.46 26.83 -16.64
C SER A 123 -9.42 27.87 -17.08
N GLY A 124 -9.30 28.12 -18.39
CA GLY A 124 -8.40 29.13 -18.96
C GLY A 124 -6.96 28.68 -19.16
N TYR A 125 -6.69 27.36 -19.23
CA TYR A 125 -5.36 26.80 -19.45
C TYR A 125 -5.25 26.08 -20.80
N GLU A 126 -4.06 26.13 -21.42
CA GLU A 126 -3.75 25.44 -22.69
C GLU A 126 -2.90 24.17 -22.45
N TYR A 127 -3.00 23.54 -21.28
CA TYR A 127 -2.18 22.36 -20.98
C TYR A 127 -2.64 21.17 -21.84
N ARG A 128 -1.63 20.38 -22.25
CA ARG A 128 -1.88 19.06 -22.82
C ARG A 128 -2.47 18.16 -21.72
N VAL A 129 -3.41 17.32 -22.10
CA VAL A 129 -3.96 16.29 -21.21
C VAL A 129 -3.72 14.92 -21.83
N GLU A 130 -3.25 14.00 -21.03
CA GLU A 130 -3.11 12.58 -21.38
C GLU A 130 -3.95 11.74 -20.42
N ALA A 131 -4.60 10.69 -20.96
CA ALA A 131 -5.26 9.67 -20.17
C ALA A 131 -4.78 8.31 -20.64
N LYS A 132 -4.42 7.42 -19.72
CA LYS A 132 -3.86 6.09 -20.01
C LYS A 132 -4.30 5.08 -18.98
N MET A 133 -4.45 3.83 -19.43
CA MET A 133 -4.44 2.67 -18.53
C MET A 133 -3.01 2.11 -18.54
N GLU A 134 -2.39 2.06 -17.36
CA GLU A 134 -1.00 1.63 -17.22
C GLU A 134 -0.75 1.07 -15.82
N LYS A 135 0.41 0.43 -15.62
CA LYS A 135 0.86 0.05 -14.29
C LYS A 135 1.73 1.15 -13.71
N CYS A 136 1.40 1.56 -12.50
CA CYS A 136 2.08 2.64 -11.78
C CYS A 136 2.42 2.26 -10.35
N GLU A 137 3.55 2.77 -9.86
CA GLU A 137 3.91 2.73 -8.45
C GLU A 137 3.07 3.71 -7.63
N PHE A 138 2.39 3.19 -6.62
CA PHE A 138 1.64 3.98 -5.64
C PHE A 138 2.37 4.01 -4.31
N PRO A 139 2.44 5.16 -3.65
CA PRO A 139 2.81 5.21 -2.25
C PRO A 139 1.71 4.58 -1.38
N GLU A 140 2.05 4.24 -0.13
CA GLU A 140 1.03 3.87 0.85
C GLU A 140 -0.01 4.99 1.00
N LYS A 141 -1.29 4.62 0.97
CA LYS A 141 -2.42 5.56 1.06
C LYS A 141 -3.47 5.10 2.04
N VAL A 142 -3.90 6.04 2.88
CA VAL A 142 -4.95 5.85 3.86
C VAL A 142 -6.25 6.45 3.34
N TYR A 143 -7.31 5.65 3.35
CA TYR A 143 -8.68 6.03 3.01
C TYR A 143 -9.57 5.64 4.20
N GLY A 144 -9.89 6.60 5.07
CA GLY A 144 -10.60 6.31 6.31
C GLY A 144 -9.89 5.23 7.13
N ASN A 145 -10.56 4.10 7.35
CA ASN A 145 -10.03 2.96 8.10
C ASN A 145 -9.21 1.97 7.24
N CYS A 146 -9.04 2.23 5.95
CA CYS A 146 -8.30 1.36 5.05
C CYS A 146 -6.95 1.96 4.68
N THR A 147 -5.86 1.18 4.81
CA THR A 147 -4.52 1.55 4.34
C THR A 147 -4.09 0.62 3.22
N PHE A 148 -4.05 1.14 2.01
CA PHE A 148 -3.53 0.41 0.86
C PHE A 148 -2.00 0.49 0.85
N PRO A 149 -1.30 -0.66 0.76
CA PRO A 149 0.16 -0.69 0.78
C PRO A 149 0.76 -0.03 -0.47
N LYS A 150 2.00 0.43 -0.33
CA LYS A 150 2.79 0.88 -1.48
C LYS A 150 3.04 -0.28 -2.43
N GLY A 151 3.08 -0.02 -3.74
CA GLY A 151 3.41 -1.01 -4.75
C GLY A 151 2.87 -0.66 -6.13
N GLU A 152 3.09 -1.56 -7.09
CA GLU A 152 2.60 -1.43 -8.44
C GLU A 152 1.13 -1.85 -8.53
N TYR A 153 0.31 -1.03 -9.21
CA TYR A 153 -1.11 -1.24 -9.44
C TYR A 153 -1.52 -0.89 -10.86
N GLU A 154 -2.51 -1.59 -11.41
CA GLU A 154 -3.21 -1.14 -12.61
C GLU A 154 -3.98 0.14 -12.34
N THR A 155 -3.87 1.11 -13.24
CA THR A 155 -4.24 2.49 -12.94
C THR A 155 -4.74 3.22 -14.17
N LEU A 156 -5.87 3.92 -14.03
CA LEU A 156 -6.22 5.03 -14.90
C LEU A 156 -5.40 6.25 -14.47
N THR A 157 -4.50 6.68 -15.33
CA THR A 157 -3.65 7.87 -15.12
C THR A 157 -4.15 9.02 -15.98
N VAL A 158 -4.39 10.17 -15.37
CA VAL A 158 -4.68 11.44 -16.08
C VAL A 158 -3.58 12.45 -15.75
N THR A 159 -2.83 12.87 -16.76
CA THR A 159 -1.71 13.80 -16.62
C THR A 159 -2.07 15.14 -17.25
N ILE A 160 -1.92 16.23 -16.49
CA ILE A 160 -2.15 17.61 -16.92
C ILE A 160 -0.81 18.28 -17.14
N GLY A 161 -0.59 18.83 -18.32
CA GLY A 161 0.63 19.55 -18.70
C GLY A 161 1.87 18.67 -18.64
N ASP A 162 2.90 19.13 -17.93
CA ASP A 162 4.19 18.43 -17.77
C ASP A 162 4.13 17.27 -16.77
N GLY A 163 3.08 17.19 -15.94
CA GLY A 163 2.94 16.13 -14.95
C GLY A 163 4.03 16.15 -13.86
N LYS A 164 4.53 17.33 -13.49
CA LYS A 164 5.61 17.49 -12.50
C LYS A 164 5.10 17.83 -11.09
N GLY A 165 3.80 18.07 -10.95
CA GLY A 165 3.19 18.41 -9.66
C GLY A 165 2.77 17.20 -8.85
N HIS A 166 2.35 17.45 -7.61
CA HIS A 166 1.84 16.42 -6.72
C HIS A 166 0.58 15.76 -7.27
N ASN A 167 0.52 14.45 -7.10
CA ASN A 167 -0.57 13.61 -7.57
C ASN A 167 -1.73 13.57 -6.55
N TRP A 168 -2.94 13.40 -7.07
CA TRP A 168 -4.08 12.92 -6.30
C TRP A 168 -4.27 11.42 -6.59
N TRP A 169 -4.53 10.63 -5.54
CA TRP A 169 -4.51 9.17 -5.57
C TRP A 169 -5.82 8.58 -5.07
N CYS A 170 -6.37 7.57 -5.78
CA CYS A 170 -7.59 6.90 -5.36
C CYS A 170 -7.64 5.41 -5.75
N VAL A 171 -8.69 4.72 -5.25
CA VAL A 171 -9.13 3.40 -5.69
C VAL A 171 -10.42 3.59 -6.48
N LEU A 172 -10.39 3.32 -7.79
CA LEU A 172 -11.54 3.46 -8.68
C LEU A 172 -12.49 2.26 -8.56
N TYR A 173 -11.91 1.07 -8.42
CA TYR A 173 -12.65 -0.16 -8.14
C TYR A 173 -11.96 -0.94 -7.00
N PRO A 174 -12.68 -1.39 -5.97
CA PRO A 174 -14.01 -0.92 -5.57
C PRO A 174 -14.03 0.58 -5.33
N SER A 175 -15.18 1.21 -5.57
CA SER A 175 -15.29 2.66 -5.65
C SER A 175 -15.09 3.35 -4.29
N LEU A 176 -13.82 3.72 -3.96
CA LEU A 176 -13.48 4.53 -2.79
C LEU A 176 -13.27 6.02 -3.12
N CYS A 177 -13.31 6.38 -4.40
CA CYS A 177 -13.08 7.76 -4.85
C CYS A 177 -14.20 8.75 -4.43
N PHE A 178 -15.37 8.25 -4.09
CA PHE A 178 -16.56 9.03 -3.73
C PHE A 178 -16.78 9.17 -2.22
N ILE A 179 -15.75 8.82 -1.42
CA ILE A 179 -15.80 9.04 0.03
C ILE A 179 -15.67 10.54 0.29
N ASN A 180 -16.66 11.11 0.97
CA ASN A 180 -16.57 12.49 1.43
C ASN A 180 -15.42 12.60 2.44
N ASP A 181 -14.36 13.34 2.06
CA ASP A 181 -13.17 13.62 2.90
C ASP A 181 -13.54 14.22 4.28
N SER A 182 -14.79 14.68 4.44
CA SER A 182 -15.27 15.37 5.65
C SER A 182 -15.41 14.49 6.90
N TYR A 183 -15.45 13.15 6.76
CA TYR A 183 -15.73 12.27 7.89
C TYR A 183 -14.62 11.27 8.23
N GLY A 184 -13.58 11.14 7.39
CA GLY A 184 -12.44 10.25 7.67
C GLY A 184 -12.79 8.76 7.86
N VAL A 185 -14.01 8.34 7.50
CA VAL A 185 -14.51 6.96 7.64
C VAL A 185 -15.03 6.50 6.29
N VAL A 186 -14.66 5.28 5.88
CA VAL A 186 -15.24 4.62 4.72
C VAL A 186 -16.69 4.25 5.05
N ALA A 187 -17.63 4.57 4.18
CA ALA A 187 -19.03 4.19 4.37
C ALA A 187 -19.19 2.66 4.45
N ASP A 188 -20.12 2.18 5.29
CA ASP A 188 -20.31 0.74 5.51
C ASP A 188 -20.57 -0.04 4.20
N GLU A 189 -21.28 0.56 3.25
CA GLU A 189 -21.50 -0.03 1.92
C GLU A 189 -20.19 -0.29 1.15
N LYS A 190 -19.22 0.62 1.25
CA LYS A 190 -17.91 0.48 0.61
C LYS A 190 -17.00 -0.53 1.31
N ILE A 191 -17.19 -0.69 2.61
CA ILE A 191 -16.53 -1.75 3.39
C ILE A 191 -17.03 -3.12 2.92
N GLU A 192 -18.33 -3.26 2.71
CA GLU A 192 -18.90 -4.51 2.21
C GLU A 192 -18.51 -4.81 0.75
N GLU A 193 -18.34 -3.79 -0.10
CA GLU A 193 -17.75 -3.94 -1.43
C GLU A 193 -16.30 -4.48 -1.35
N LEU A 194 -15.47 -3.90 -0.50
CA LEU A 194 -14.09 -4.37 -0.27
C LEU A 194 -14.05 -5.82 0.22
N LYS A 195 -14.93 -6.21 1.14
CA LYS A 195 -15.03 -7.58 1.66
C LYS A 195 -15.48 -8.60 0.61
N LYS A 196 -16.19 -8.17 -0.43
CA LYS A 196 -16.60 -9.07 -1.52
C LYS A 196 -15.46 -9.37 -2.48
N VAL A 197 -14.54 -8.42 -2.65
CA VAL A 197 -13.45 -8.49 -3.63
C VAL A 197 -12.18 -9.07 -3.02
N LEU A 198 -11.89 -8.73 -1.75
CA LEU A 198 -10.69 -9.15 -1.05
C LEU A 198 -10.97 -10.40 -0.20
N THR A 199 -9.98 -11.26 -0.10
CA THR A 199 -10.01 -12.33 0.91
C THR A 199 -10.01 -11.75 2.33
N GLU A 200 -10.41 -12.54 3.32
CA GLU A 200 -10.40 -12.09 4.73
C GLU A 200 -9.00 -11.63 5.17
N GLU A 201 -7.95 -12.33 4.76
CA GLU A 201 -6.55 -11.99 5.09
C GLU A 201 -6.13 -10.65 4.45
N GLU A 202 -6.45 -10.44 3.18
CA GLU A 202 -6.17 -9.20 2.46
C GLU A 202 -6.93 -8.02 3.05
N PHE A 203 -8.24 -8.21 3.32
CA PHE A 203 -9.05 -7.17 3.95
C PHE A 203 -8.49 -6.75 5.32
N ILE A 204 -8.15 -7.72 6.18
CA ILE A 204 -7.56 -7.45 7.50
C ILE A 204 -6.21 -6.75 7.40
N SER A 205 -5.43 -7.06 6.37
CA SER A 205 -4.13 -6.42 6.16
C SER A 205 -4.22 -4.91 5.92
N ILE A 206 -5.28 -4.47 5.24
CA ILE A 206 -5.53 -3.05 4.95
C ILE A 206 -6.40 -2.36 6.00
N TRP A 207 -7.13 -3.12 6.84
CA TRP A 207 -8.07 -2.57 7.81
C TRP A 207 -7.40 -2.12 9.10
N ASN A 208 -7.61 -0.89 9.52
CA ASN A 208 -6.92 -0.26 10.66
C ASN A 208 -7.73 -0.25 11.97
N ASP A 209 -8.90 -0.89 12.05
CA ASP A 209 -9.67 -0.91 13.30
C ASP A 209 -8.96 -1.77 14.37
N PRO A 210 -8.60 -1.19 15.53
CA PRO A 210 -7.95 -1.92 16.63
C PRO A 210 -8.79 -3.05 17.21
N LYS A 211 -10.13 -3.02 17.05
CA LYS A 211 -11.04 -4.02 17.57
C LYS A 211 -11.03 -5.30 16.72
N GLU A 212 -10.95 -5.16 15.42
CA GLU A 212 -10.91 -6.28 14.48
C GLU A 212 -9.53 -6.95 14.45
N ARG A 213 -8.45 -6.19 14.50
CA ARG A 213 -7.06 -6.72 14.61
C ARG A 213 -6.85 -7.63 15.84
N LYS A 214 -7.60 -7.42 16.93
CA LYS A 214 -7.52 -8.28 18.12
C LYS A 214 -8.19 -9.64 17.92
N LYS A 215 -9.26 -9.74 17.13
CA LYS A 215 -9.96 -11.02 16.87
C LYS A 215 -9.08 -12.00 16.09
N VAL A 216 -8.35 -11.53 15.11
CA VAL A 216 -7.49 -12.36 14.24
C VAL A 216 -6.23 -12.85 14.97
N ARG A 217 -5.64 -12.07 15.87
CA ARG A 217 -4.49 -12.52 16.68
C ARG A 217 -4.80 -13.67 17.60
N ILE A 218 -6.07 -13.93 17.92
CA ILE A 218 -6.50 -15.00 18.85
C ILE A 218 -6.66 -16.33 18.10
N SER A 219 -6.98 -16.34 16.81
CA SER A 219 -7.17 -17.57 16.02
C SER A 219 -5.83 -18.28 15.65
N TRP A 220 -4.72 -17.58 15.66
CA TRP A 220 -3.37 -18.12 15.33
C TRP A 220 -2.63 -18.77 16.51
N LYS A 221 -3.25 -18.91 17.68
CA LYS A 221 -2.60 -19.47 18.88
C LYS A 221 -2.80 -20.97 19.06
N TRP A 222 -3.45 -21.69 18.13
CA TRP A 222 -3.82 -23.10 18.29
C TRP A 222 -3.48 -23.98 17.08
N PHE A 223 -2.34 -23.75 16.42
CA PHE A 223 -1.70 -24.78 15.59
C PHE A 223 -0.20 -24.72 15.75
#